data_385b27c8e25f854f339a55e8ea6b5b23
#
_entry.id   385b27c8e25f854f339a55e8ea6b5b23
#
_cell.length_a   1.000
_cell.length_b   1.000
_cell.length_c   1.000
_cell.angle_alpha   90.00
_cell.angle_beta   90.00
_cell.angle_gamma   90.00
#
_symmetry.space_group_name_H-M   'P 1'
#
loop_
_entity.id
_entity.type
_entity.pdbx_description
1 polymer ?
#
loop_
_entity_poly.entity_id
_entity_poly.type
_entity_poly.pdbx_seq_one_letter_code
_entity_poly.pdbx_strand_id
1 'polypeptide(L)'
;MTTTPDYEVIVIGAGVAGIYQIKLLQDLGVKATVLELAGDLGGTWYWNRYPGARFDSESYTYGYSFSREVLDEWHWKERFSSQPENLKYLNFVADKFNLRRHMQFNQRVTAAQWDEANRLWRLTVRDEQGEEGPGERKGPTREMTCRFVVMALGLLSQPTLPRLEGMDRFKGPSFHTYYWPKEGVDLKDKKVAVIGTGATAIQVIAEIADKVGDLTVFQRRPNWSAPLNNSLISEQEMADIRKRYDEIFVACARSPGGFVHEPDRRGFYEVSREERLKTWDRLYDEPGFGIWLANFREIFMDETANAELSEYIAERIRRRVKDPKVAELLIPKDHGFGVQRVPLETRYFEAYNRPNVHLVDLKTTPLARVTEKGLVTKGPEGEREYGFDIIVYATGFDAITGAFDHIDIRGTNGQTLRDKWRDSCSSFLGMMIHGFPNLLMPAGPQSGSASTNYPRGIETGVNWSTEFLKHVWKRGDTRFEATAEAEARWTAHVVSMYSMMLMRKAKGWFTGYNSNVAGHEEGKVRYFVYNGGAPKYVERITSVAAKGYEGVVLDGAKQHAAAE
;
A
#
# COMPACT_ATOMS: atom_id res chain seq x y z
N MET A 1 14.80 -39.65 6.24
CA MET A 1 13.34 -39.44 6.38
C MET A 1 13.13 -37.95 6.31
N THR A 2 12.35 -37.45 5.35
CA THR A 2 11.99 -36.03 5.29
C THR A 2 11.05 -35.69 6.44
N THR A 3 11.34 -34.67 7.20
CA THR A 3 10.49 -34.20 8.30
C THR A 3 9.15 -33.73 7.74
N THR A 4 8.04 -34.25 8.31
CA THR A 4 6.70 -33.75 7.96
C THR A 4 6.50 -32.37 8.59
N PRO A 5 6.19 -31.31 7.82
CA PRO A 5 5.96 -30.00 8.38
C PRO A 5 4.62 -29.91 9.16
N ASP A 6 4.50 -28.93 10.06
CA ASP A 6 3.25 -28.66 10.79
C ASP A 6 2.12 -28.29 9.82
N TYR A 7 2.44 -27.52 8.79
CA TYR A 7 1.53 -27.08 7.73
C TYR A 7 2.15 -27.25 6.35
N GLU A 8 1.32 -27.54 5.34
CA GLU A 8 1.76 -27.48 3.97
C GLU A 8 2.04 -26.04 3.53
N VAL A 9 1.15 -25.11 3.90
CA VAL A 9 1.30 -23.68 3.62
C VAL A 9 1.07 -22.86 4.89
N ILE A 10 1.99 -21.93 5.18
CA ILE A 10 1.74 -20.84 6.14
C ILE A 10 1.66 -19.52 5.36
N VAL A 11 0.58 -18.78 5.59
CA VAL A 11 0.36 -17.43 5.07
C VAL A 11 0.67 -16.43 6.19
N ILE A 12 1.47 -15.40 5.92
CA ILE A 12 1.81 -14.36 6.90
C ILE A 12 1.05 -13.09 6.55
N GLY A 13 0.08 -12.71 7.41
CA GLY A 13 -0.79 -11.56 7.29
C GLY A 13 -2.24 -11.93 6.90
N ALA A 14 -3.22 -11.41 7.65
CA ALA A 14 -4.66 -11.58 7.43
C ALA A 14 -5.33 -10.32 6.84
N GLY A 15 -4.63 -9.61 5.97
CA GLY A 15 -5.20 -8.54 5.14
C GLY A 15 -5.92 -9.09 3.90
N VAL A 16 -6.24 -8.23 2.94
CA VAL A 16 -6.93 -8.59 1.69
C VAL A 16 -6.28 -9.78 0.98
N ALA A 17 -4.96 -9.82 0.89
CA ALA A 17 -4.25 -10.93 0.24
C ALA A 17 -4.35 -12.24 1.02
N GLY A 18 -4.13 -12.19 2.35
CA GLY A 18 -4.16 -13.39 3.19
C GLY A 18 -5.55 -14.00 3.33
N ILE A 19 -6.61 -13.19 3.42
CA ILE A 19 -8.01 -13.64 3.43
C ILE A 19 -8.33 -14.41 2.15
N TYR A 20 -7.94 -13.87 0.99
CA TYR A 20 -8.21 -14.54 -0.28
C TYR A 20 -7.33 -15.79 -0.46
N GLN A 21 -6.06 -15.72 -0.08
CA GLN A 21 -5.15 -16.86 -0.18
C GLN A 21 -5.63 -18.05 0.67
N ILE A 22 -6.03 -17.81 1.91
CA ILE A 22 -6.50 -18.90 2.77
C ILE A 22 -7.85 -19.48 2.29
N LYS A 23 -8.70 -18.66 1.68
CA LYS A 23 -9.93 -19.13 1.03
C LYS A 23 -9.63 -20.12 -0.08
N LEU A 24 -8.69 -19.82 -0.98
CA LEU A 24 -8.33 -20.74 -2.05
C LEU A 24 -7.64 -22.02 -1.54
N LEU A 25 -6.80 -21.91 -0.52
CA LEU A 25 -6.17 -23.08 0.11
C LEU A 25 -7.19 -23.96 0.83
N GLN A 26 -8.21 -23.37 1.48
CA GLN A 26 -9.32 -24.10 2.07
C GLN A 26 -10.12 -24.87 1.01
N ASP A 27 -10.44 -24.26 -0.14
CA ASP A 27 -11.18 -24.90 -1.22
C ASP A 27 -10.43 -26.12 -1.79
N LEU A 28 -9.11 -26.07 -1.75
CA LEU A 28 -8.24 -27.17 -2.20
C LEU A 28 -8.01 -28.24 -1.12
N GLY A 29 -8.55 -28.06 0.10
CA GLY A 29 -8.34 -28.99 1.21
C GLY A 29 -6.90 -29.01 1.74
N VAL A 30 -6.11 -27.97 1.48
CA VAL A 30 -4.71 -27.88 1.89
C VAL A 30 -4.60 -27.60 3.39
N LYS A 31 -3.74 -28.32 4.11
CA LYS A 31 -3.43 -28.03 5.52
C LYS A 31 -2.65 -26.70 5.61
N ALA A 32 -3.37 -25.61 5.84
CA ALA A 32 -2.81 -24.26 5.86
C ALA A 32 -3.27 -23.46 7.08
N THR A 33 -2.48 -22.44 7.46
CA THR A 33 -2.85 -21.46 8.49
C THR A 33 -2.38 -20.07 8.10
N VAL A 34 -3.04 -19.05 8.66
CA VAL A 34 -2.61 -17.64 8.57
C VAL A 34 -2.07 -17.22 9.93
N LEU A 35 -0.91 -16.56 9.95
CA LEU A 35 -0.35 -15.91 11.13
C LEU A 35 -0.54 -14.41 11.00
N GLU A 36 -1.26 -13.79 11.93
CA GLU A 36 -1.58 -12.37 11.92
C GLU A 36 -1.08 -11.70 13.20
N LEU A 37 -0.35 -10.59 13.03
CA LEU A 37 0.18 -9.77 14.13
C LEU A 37 -0.91 -9.08 14.94
N ALA A 38 -1.98 -8.67 14.28
CA ALA A 38 -3.13 -8.00 14.89
C ALA A 38 -3.99 -8.96 15.72
N GLY A 39 -4.82 -8.39 16.58
CA GLY A 39 -5.83 -9.14 17.34
C GLY A 39 -7.02 -9.61 16.51
N ASP A 40 -7.10 -9.19 15.23
CA ASP A 40 -8.13 -9.64 14.28
C ASP A 40 -7.65 -9.43 12.84
N LEU A 41 -8.41 -9.95 11.87
CA LEU A 41 -8.17 -9.77 10.45
C LEU A 41 -8.47 -8.33 9.98
N GLY A 42 -8.01 -8.00 8.76
CA GLY A 42 -8.33 -6.73 8.11
C GLY A 42 -7.12 -5.98 7.59
N GLY A 43 -5.92 -6.28 8.07
CA GLY A 43 -4.68 -5.64 7.62
C GLY A 43 -4.76 -4.11 7.68
N THR A 44 -4.63 -3.43 6.55
CA THR A 44 -4.73 -1.96 6.45
C THR A 44 -5.98 -1.40 7.15
N TRP A 45 -7.12 -2.06 7.02
CA TRP A 45 -8.40 -1.61 7.57
C TRP A 45 -8.58 -1.94 9.06
N TYR A 46 -7.81 -2.84 9.58
CA TYR A 46 -7.71 -3.07 11.02
C TYR A 46 -6.88 -1.98 11.70
N TRP A 47 -5.73 -1.61 11.11
CA TRP A 47 -4.78 -0.71 11.75
C TRP A 47 -5.09 0.78 11.53
N ASN A 48 -5.47 1.19 10.30
CA ASN A 48 -5.65 2.60 9.94
C ASN A 48 -7.08 3.08 10.26
N ARG A 49 -7.40 3.20 11.54
CA ARG A 49 -8.72 3.61 12.05
C ARG A 49 -8.81 5.09 12.39
N TYR A 50 -7.88 5.91 11.91
CA TYR A 50 -7.88 7.36 12.11
C TYR A 50 -9.11 8.02 11.47
N PRO A 51 -9.58 9.19 11.99
CA PRO A 51 -10.71 9.91 11.42
C PRO A 51 -10.52 10.22 9.94
N GLY A 52 -11.55 9.93 9.13
CA GLY A 52 -11.52 10.16 7.69
C GLY A 52 -10.82 9.08 6.87
N ALA A 53 -10.28 8.03 7.48
CA ALA A 53 -9.63 6.92 6.78
C ALA A 53 -10.58 6.27 5.77
N ARG A 54 -10.20 6.27 4.48
CA ARG A 54 -10.96 5.69 3.35
C ARG A 54 -10.06 5.34 2.19
N PHE A 55 -10.52 4.51 1.28
CA PHE A 55 -9.83 4.32 0.01
C PHE A 55 -10.29 5.33 -1.04
N ASP A 56 -9.52 5.44 -2.12
CA ASP A 56 -9.72 6.40 -3.21
C ASP A 56 -10.19 5.72 -4.51
N SER A 57 -10.39 4.39 -4.50
CA SER A 57 -11.04 3.64 -5.58
C SER A 57 -12.53 3.52 -5.34
N GLU A 58 -13.31 3.34 -6.39
CA GLU A 58 -14.74 3.07 -6.25
C GLU A 58 -14.96 1.78 -5.47
N SER A 59 -15.85 1.82 -4.47
CA SER A 59 -16.11 0.71 -3.54
C SER A 59 -16.40 -0.61 -4.25
N TYR A 60 -17.22 -0.55 -5.29
CA TYR A 60 -17.61 -1.72 -6.08
C TYR A 60 -16.46 -2.32 -6.93
N THR A 61 -15.36 -1.58 -7.10
CA THR A 61 -14.12 -2.12 -7.72
C THR A 61 -13.15 -2.66 -6.69
N TYR A 62 -13.32 -2.29 -5.42
CA TYR A 62 -12.46 -2.71 -4.32
C TYR A 62 -12.83 -4.10 -3.77
N GLY A 63 -14.12 -4.47 -3.80
CA GLY A 63 -14.61 -5.76 -3.35
C GLY A 63 -14.00 -6.94 -4.13
N TYR A 64 -13.93 -8.11 -3.52
CA TYR A 64 -13.48 -9.33 -4.20
C TYR A 64 -14.39 -9.69 -5.37
N SER A 65 -13.81 -10.17 -6.47
CA SER A 65 -14.54 -10.60 -7.65
C SER A 65 -14.79 -12.12 -7.71
N PHE A 66 -14.20 -12.88 -6.81
CA PHE A 66 -14.20 -14.34 -6.87
C PHE A 66 -15.55 -15.00 -6.53
N SER A 67 -16.48 -14.28 -5.94
CA SER A 67 -17.78 -14.84 -5.51
C SER A 67 -18.93 -13.93 -5.88
N ARG A 68 -19.77 -14.41 -6.77
CA ARG A 68 -21.03 -13.73 -7.17
C ARG A 68 -21.93 -13.51 -5.97
N GLU A 69 -22.03 -14.49 -5.06
CA GLU A 69 -22.83 -14.43 -3.85
C GLU A 69 -22.40 -13.27 -2.92
N VAL A 70 -21.06 -13.06 -2.74
CA VAL A 70 -20.53 -11.92 -1.99
C VAL A 70 -20.91 -10.61 -2.66
N LEU A 71 -20.81 -10.51 -3.99
CA LEU A 71 -21.14 -9.31 -4.74
C LEU A 71 -22.64 -8.97 -4.68
N ASP A 72 -23.50 -9.97 -4.67
CA ASP A 72 -24.96 -9.80 -4.62
C ASP A 72 -25.46 -9.45 -3.21
N GLU A 73 -24.85 -9.99 -2.17
CA GLU A 73 -25.28 -9.76 -0.79
C GLU A 73 -24.73 -8.46 -0.19
N TRP A 74 -23.51 -8.05 -0.57
CA TRP A 74 -22.93 -6.85 0.00
C TRP A 74 -23.49 -5.58 -0.63
N HIS A 75 -23.80 -4.60 0.22
CA HIS A 75 -24.23 -3.26 -0.20
C HIS A 75 -23.22 -2.22 0.23
N TRP A 76 -22.47 -1.67 -0.72
CA TRP A 76 -21.60 -0.52 -0.49
C TRP A 76 -22.44 0.74 -0.28
N LYS A 77 -22.22 1.43 0.85
CA LYS A 77 -23.01 2.63 1.22
C LYS A 77 -22.52 3.90 0.57
N GLU A 78 -21.23 3.97 0.29
CA GLU A 78 -20.59 5.13 -0.34
C GLU A 78 -19.81 4.71 -1.57
N ARG A 79 -19.69 5.63 -2.53
CA ARG A 79 -18.86 5.39 -3.73
C ARG A 79 -17.40 5.12 -3.37
N PHE A 80 -16.88 5.82 -2.36
CA PHE A 80 -15.53 5.63 -1.81
C PHE A 80 -15.65 5.35 -0.30
N SER A 81 -15.63 4.09 0.04
CA SER A 81 -16.01 3.60 1.36
C SER A 81 -15.00 3.94 2.45
N SER A 82 -15.50 4.20 3.63
CA SER A 82 -14.71 4.50 4.83
C SER A 82 -14.14 3.23 5.48
N GLN A 83 -13.14 3.41 6.33
CA GLN A 83 -12.46 2.32 7.05
C GLN A 83 -13.41 1.39 7.80
N PRO A 84 -14.41 1.87 8.57
CA PRO A 84 -15.31 0.96 9.29
C PRO A 84 -16.11 0.04 8.36
N GLU A 85 -16.52 0.55 7.20
CA GLU A 85 -17.26 -0.24 6.22
C GLU A 85 -16.36 -1.27 5.53
N ASN A 86 -15.12 -0.87 5.22
CA ASN A 86 -14.13 -1.77 4.61
C ASN A 86 -13.77 -2.93 5.56
N LEU A 87 -13.59 -2.63 6.84
CA LEU A 87 -13.33 -3.66 7.85
C LEU A 87 -14.54 -4.60 8.01
N LYS A 88 -15.77 -4.07 8.03
CA LYS A 88 -17.00 -4.89 8.05
C LYS A 88 -17.09 -5.79 6.83
N TYR A 89 -16.74 -5.29 5.64
CA TYR A 89 -16.73 -6.09 4.42
C TYR A 89 -15.78 -7.27 4.51
N LEU A 90 -14.54 -7.05 4.98
CA LEU A 90 -13.56 -8.13 5.13
C LEU A 90 -14.00 -9.17 6.18
N ASN A 91 -14.59 -8.73 7.29
CA ASN A 91 -15.18 -9.62 8.28
C ASN A 91 -16.35 -10.43 7.69
N PHE A 92 -17.26 -9.78 6.96
CA PHE A 92 -18.36 -10.44 6.27
C PHE A 92 -17.85 -11.57 5.35
N VAL A 93 -16.82 -11.31 4.54
CA VAL A 93 -16.23 -12.31 3.65
C VAL A 93 -15.60 -13.46 4.45
N ALA A 94 -14.85 -13.16 5.50
CA ALA A 94 -14.19 -14.17 6.32
C ALA A 94 -15.21 -15.07 7.05
N ASP A 95 -16.28 -14.48 7.58
CA ASP A 95 -17.34 -15.20 8.29
C ASP A 95 -18.18 -16.05 7.33
N LYS A 96 -18.53 -15.50 6.16
CA LYS A 96 -19.29 -16.21 5.12
C LYS A 96 -18.62 -17.51 4.67
N PHE A 97 -17.32 -17.53 4.54
CA PHE A 97 -16.53 -18.70 4.15
C PHE A 97 -15.91 -19.44 5.33
N ASN A 98 -16.24 -19.06 6.58
CA ASN A 98 -15.69 -19.66 7.81
C ASN A 98 -14.15 -19.72 7.82
N LEU A 99 -13.48 -18.62 7.42
CA LEU A 99 -12.02 -18.59 7.26
C LEU A 99 -11.27 -18.40 8.58
N ARG A 100 -11.92 -17.83 9.61
CA ARG A 100 -11.30 -17.55 10.92
C ARG A 100 -10.71 -18.78 11.59
N ARG A 101 -11.28 -19.96 11.35
CA ARG A 101 -10.77 -21.24 11.88
C ARG A 101 -9.36 -21.58 11.42
N HIS A 102 -8.88 -20.94 10.35
CA HIS A 102 -7.54 -21.12 9.81
C HIS A 102 -6.59 -19.97 10.20
N MET A 103 -7.04 -19.00 11.01
CA MET A 103 -6.27 -17.82 11.37
C MET A 103 -5.83 -17.87 12.84
N GLN A 104 -4.58 -17.51 13.09
CA GLN A 104 -4.02 -17.34 14.42
C GLN A 104 -3.65 -15.86 14.57
N PHE A 105 -4.34 -15.18 15.48
CA PHE A 105 -4.15 -13.75 15.76
C PHE A 105 -3.14 -13.53 16.88
N ASN A 106 -2.61 -12.28 16.98
CA ASN A 106 -1.56 -11.92 17.92
C ASN A 106 -0.28 -12.75 17.74
N GLN A 107 0.03 -13.13 16.51
CA GLN A 107 1.18 -13.97 16.18
C GLN A 107 2.16 -13.18 15.31
N ARG A 108 3.31 -12.82 15.89
CA ARG A 108 4.38 -12.15 15.14
C ARG A 108 5.39 -13.17 14.63
N VAL A 109 5.54 -13.27 13.34
CA VAL A 109 6.68 -13.97 12.73
C VAL A 109 7.89 -13.06 12.84
N THR A 110 8.91 -13.49 13.59
CA THR A 110 10.15 -12.72 13.80
C THR A 110 11.30 -13.21 12.95
N ALA A 111 11.27 -14.50 12.56
CA ALA A 111 12.24 -15.09 11.64
C ALA A 111 11.59 -16.13 10.74
N ALA A 112 12.14 -16.30 9.53
CA ALA A 112 11.82 -17.35 8.60
C ALA A 112 13.12 -17.88 7.99
N GLN A 113 13.48 -19.14 8.25
CA GLN A 113 14.74 -19.74 7.81
C GLN A 113 14.48 -20.95 6.93
N TRP A 114 15.09 -20.99 5.75
CA TRP A 114 15.03 -22.11 4.85
C TRP A 114 15.91 -23.26 5.34
N ASP A 115 15.32 -24.45 5.48
CA ASP A 115 16.02 -25.69 5.79
C ASP A 115 16.15 -26.52 4.51
N GLU A 116 17.28 -26.43 3.84
CA GLU A 116 17.54 -27.13 2.58
C GLU A 116 17.49 -28.65 2.72
N ALA A 117 17.93 -29.19 3.87
CA ALA A 117 17.98 -30.64 4.10
C ALA A 117 16.59 -31.25 4.17
N ASN A 118 15.64 -30.53 4.78
CA ASN A 118 14.24 -30.95 4.96
C ASN A 118 13.31 -30.32 3.92
N ARG A 119 13.77 -29.37 3.12
CA ARG A 119 13.01 -28.61 2.11
C ARG A 119 11.78 -27.96 2.72
N LEU A 120 11.95 -27.23 3.80
CA LEU A 120 10.89 -26.54 4.52
C LEU A 120 11.38 -25.21 5.12
N TRP A 121 10.43 -24.35 5.43
CA TRP A 121 10.67 -23.14 6.20
C TRP A 121 10.45 -23.40 7.70
N ARG A 122 11.39 -22.90 8.52
CA ARG A 122 11.28 -22.80 9.98
C ARG A 122 10.96 -21.37 10.35
N LEU A 123 9.79 -21.17 10.94
CA LEU A 123 9.31 -19.85 11.36
C LEU A 123 9.44 -19.73 12.87
N THR A 124 10.10 -18.66 13.33
CA THR A 124 10.04 -18.26 14.75
C THR A 124 8.82 -17.34 14.92
N VAL A 125 7.86 -17.80 15.70
CA VAL A 125 6.60 -17.11 15.96
C VAL A 125 6.53 -16.69 17.41
N ARG A 126 6.34 -15.40 17.66
CA ARG A 126 6.13 -14.85 19.00
C ARG A 126 4.65 -14.58 19.22
N ASP A 127 4.15 -15.05 20.36
CA ASP A 127 2.82 -14.73 20.82
C ASP A 127 2.80 -13.32 21.42
N GLU A 128 2.12 -12.39 20.77
CA GLU A 128 2.12 -10.97 21.15
C GLU A 128 1.14 -10.75 22.32
N GLN A 129 1.67 -10.42 23.49
CA GLN A 129 0.90 -10.14 24.70
C GLN A 129 0.88 -8.65 25.02
N GLY A 130 -0.24 -8.16 25.57
CA GLY A 130 -0.41 -6.75 25.92
C GLY A 130 -1.11 -5.92 24.86
N GLU A 131 -1.16 -4.61 25.09
CA GLU A 131 -1.85 -3.67 24.21
C GLU A 131 -1.14 -3.48 22.87
N GLU A 132 -1.91 -3.31 21.83
CA GLU A 132 -1.39 -2.97 20.50
C GLU A 132 -0.88 -1.54 20.47
N GLY A 133 0.35 -1.37 19.98
CA GLY A 133 0.97 -0.06 19.92
C GLY A 133 2.33 -0.08 19.20
N PRO A 134 3.02 1.05 19.17
CA PRO A 134 4.39 1.11 18.68
C PRO A 134 5.32 0.34 19.63
N GLY A 135 6.19 -0.46 19.04
CA GLY A 135 7.17 -1.24 19.79
C GLY A 135 6.92 -2.74 19.76
N GLU A 136 7.84 -3.47 20.36
CA GLU A 136 7.74 -4.92 20.46
C GLU A 136 6.97 -5.33 21.71
N ARG A 137 5.88 -6.05 21.51
CA ARG A 137 5.18 -6.74 22.60
C ARG A 137 6.00 -7.96 23.03
N LYS A 138 5.96 -8.30 24.30
CA LYS A 138 6.69 -9.44 24.86
C LYS A 138 5.76 -10.64 24.99
N GLY A 139 6.25 -11.81 24.62
CA GLY A 139 5.52 -13.05 24.75
C GLY A 139 6.40 -14.26 24.43
N PRO A 140 5.91 -15.47 24.69
CA PRO A 140 6.64 -16.70 24.40
C PRO A 140 6.83 -16.86 22.88
N THR A 141 7.95 -17.45 22.53
CA THR A 141 8.24 -17.83 21.14
C THR A 141 8.12 -19.34 20.95
N ARG A 142 7.67 -19.75 19.76
CA ARG A 142 7.68 -21.13 19.32
C ARG A 142 8.18 -21.24 17.89
N GLU A 143 8.62 -22.42 17.52
CA GLU A 143 8.91 -22.76 16.14
C GLU A 143 7.66 -23.35 15.47
N MET A 144 7.44 -23.00 14.21
CA MET A 144 6.46 -23.62 13.31
C MET A 144 7.13 -23.91 11.98
N THR A 145 6.70 -25.00 11.34
CA THR A 145 7.30 -25.43 10.07
C THR A 145 6.25 -25.51 8.96
N CYS A 146 6.66 -25.14 7.73
CA CYS A 146 5.82 -25.31 6.55
C CYS A 146 6.64 -25.65 5.31
N ARG A 147 6.00 -26.31 4.32
CA ARG A 147 6.60 -26.56 3.02
C ARG A 147 6.72 -25.28 2.22
N PHE A 148 5.66 -24.51 2.16
CA PHE A 148 5.56 -23.27 1.41
C PHE A 148 5.15 -22.12 2.31
N VAL A 149 5.78 -20.96 2.13
CA VAL A 149 5.42 -19.73 2.84
C VAL A 149 4.87 -18.70 1.85
N VAL A 150 3.75 -18.08 2.20
CA VAL A 150 3.14 -16.99 1.43
C VAL A 150 3.22 -15.70 2.24
N MET A 151 3.99 -14.74 1.75
CA MET A 151 4.19 -13.43 2.37
C MET A 151 3.09 -12.46 1.92
N ALA A 152 2.01 -12.35 2.71
CA ALA A 152 0.90 -11.42 2.49
C ALA A 152 1.02 -10.16 3.37
N LEU A 153 2.24 -9.60 3.50
CA LEU A 153 2.63 -8.61 4.50
C LEU A 153 2.06 -7.20 4.25
N GLY A 154 1.54 -6.94 3.05
CA GLY A 154 1.08 -5.60 2.65
C GLY A 154 2.22 -4.63 2.35
N LEU A 155 1.89 -3.51 1.67
CA LEU A 155 2.87 -2.52 1.20
C LEU A 155 3.12 -1.38 2.19
N LEU A 156 2.18 -1.11 3.11
CA LEU A 156 2.16 0.05 4.02
C LEU A 156 1.81 -0.42 5.43
N SER A 157 2.56 -1.39 5.94
CA SER A 157 2.31 -2.01 7.26
C SER A 157 3.38 -1.67 8.32
N GLN A 158 4.41 -0.89 7.93
CA GLN A 158 5.46 -0.45 8.85
C GLN A 158 5.45 1.09 8.95
N PRO A 159 4.79 1.66 9.99
CA PRO A 159 4.78 3.10 10.22
C PRO A 159 6.16 3.62 10.59
N THR A 160 6.46 4.84 10.19
CA THR A 160 7.74 5.49 10.50
C THR A 160 7.53 6.76 11.32
N LEU A 161 8.33 6.92 12.36
CA LEU A 161 8.35 8.11 13.20
C LEU A 161 9.56 8.99 12.82
N PRO A 162 9.45 10.32 12.95
CA PRO A 162 10.60 11.19 12.75
C PRO A 162 11.63 10.97 13.86
N ARG A 163 12.90 11.19 13.53
CA ARG A 163 13.99 11.13 14.51
C ARG A 163 14.11 12.48 15.21
N LEU A 164 13.28 12.73 16.21
CA LEU A 164 13.29 13.96 17.00
C LEU A 164 13.75 13.67 18.43
N GLU A 165 14.55 14.59 18.96
CA GLU A 165 14.93 14.56 20.37
C GLU A 165 13.68 14.74 21.27
N GLY A 166 13.60 13.98 22.34
CA GLY A 166 12.59 14.15 23.39
C GLY A 166 11.17 13.66 23.03
N MET A 167 11.03 12.75 22.05
CA MET A 167 9.70 12.21 21.67
C MET A 167 8.97 11.52 22.83
N ASP A 168 9.70 11.01 23.80
CA ASP A 168 9.22 10.36 25.02
C ASP A 168 8.85 11.35 26.14
N ARG A 169 9.14 12.64 25.97
CA ARG A 169 8.91 13.67 27.01
C ARG A 169 7.49 14.22 27.02
N PHE A 170 6.81 14.19 25.88
CA PHE A 170 5.47 14.78 25.78
C PHE A 170 4.49 14.12 26.76
N LYS A 171 3.77 14.95 27.54
CA LYS A 171 2.87 14.46 28.59
C LYS A 171 1.46 14.14 28.10
N GLY A 172 1.08 14.66 26.94
CA GLY A 172 -0.20 14.35 26.31
C GLY A 172 -0.16 13.08 25.45
N PRO A 173 -1.31 12.64 24.93
CA PRO A 173 -1.37 11.56 23.95
C PRO A 173 -0.58 11.90 22.68
N SER A 174 0.30 11.00 22.25
CA SER A 174 1.00 11.12 20.98
C SER A 174 1.06 9.76 20.28
N PHE A 175 0.68 9.73 19.01
CA PHE A 175 0.63 8.46 18.27
C PHE A 175 0.77 8.66 16.76
N HIS A 176 1.28 7.64 16.11
CA HIS A 176 1.21 7.55 14.65
C HIS A 176 -0.24 7.20 14.22
N THR A 177 -0.69 7.72 13.09
CA THR A 177 -2.05 7.45 12.56
C THR A 177 -2.37 5.97 12.42
N TYR A 178 -1.38 5.12 12.17
CA TYR A 178 -1.50 3.65 12.13
C TYR A 178 -1.93 3.06 13.49
N TYR A 179 -1.51 3.66 14.59
CA TYR A 179 -1.84 3.25 15.97
C TYR A 179 -2.90 4.16 16.60
N TRP A 180 -3.84 4.65 15.78
CA TRP A 180 -4.95 5.41 16.33
C TRP A 180 -5.72 4.57 17.37
N PRO A 181 -5.97 5.10 18.60
CA PRO A 181 -6.64 4.37 19.68
C PRO A 181 -7.98 3.75 19.24
N LYS A 182 -8.23 2.51 19.65
CA LYS A 182 -9.46 1.76 19.28
C LYS A 182 -10.73 2.39 19.86
N GLU A 183 -10.62 2.90 21.07
CA GLU A 183 -11.68 3.60 21.81
C GLU A 183 -11.96 4.99 21.27
N GLY A 184 -11.17 5.45 20.31
CA GLY A 184 -11.23 6.81 19.78
C GLY A 184 -10.41 7.78 20.61
N VAL A 185 -10.42 9.04 20.20
CA VAL A 185 -9.72 10.15 20.86
C VAL A 185 -10.68 11.32 21.01
N ASP A 186 -10.81 11.85 22.23
CA ASP A 186 -11.56 13.09 22.46
C ASP A 186 -10.77 14.28 21.88
N LEU A 187 -11.27 14.80 20.77
CA LEU A 187 -10.68 15.92 20.04
C LEU A 187 -11.35 17.27 20.36
N LYS A 188 -12.50 17.25 21.06
CA LYS A 188 -13.30 18.46 21.28
C LYS A 188 -12.50 19.48 22.07
N ASP A 189 -12.45 20.70 21.54
CA ASP A 189 -11.77 21.86 22.12
C ASP A 189 -10.26 21.67 22.39
N LYS A 190 -9.64 20.62 21.87
CA LYS A 190 -8.21 20.31 22.03
C LYS A 190 -7.34 21.11 21.06
N LYS A 191 -6.11 21.38 21.49
CA LYS A 191 -5.02 21.87 20.64
C LYS A 191 -4.27 20.68 20.07
N VAL A 192 -4.39 20.47 18.78
CA VAL A 192 -3.86 19.29 18.08
C VAL A 192 -2.76 19.66 17.11
N ALA A 193 -1.63 18.97 17.19
CA ALA A 193 -0.58 19.01 16.18
C ALA A 193 -0.74 17.83 15.22
N VAL A 194 -0.66 18.09 13.90
CA VAL A 194 -0.52 17.05 12.87
C VAL A 194 0.82 17.25 12.18
N ILE A 195 1.70 16.25 12.23
CA ILE A 195 3.02 16.29 11.59
C ILE A 195 2.95 15.50 10.29
N GLY A 196 3.04 16.20 9.15
CA GLY A 196 2.96 15.65 7.80
C GLY A 196 1.75 16.13 7.01
N THR A 197 1.86 16.05 5.67
CA THR A 197 0.84 16.43 4.69
C THR A 197 0.75 15.41 3.54
N GLY A 198 1.03 14.13 3.84
CA GLY A 198 0.80 13.01 2.94
C GLY A 198 -0.67 12.55 2.92
N ALA A 199 -0.98 11.47 2.19
CA ALA A 199 -2.35 10.99 2.00
C ALA A 199 -3.15 10.83 3.30
N THR A 200 -2.55 10.22 4.33
CA THR A 200 -3.17 10.05 5.65
C THR A 200 -3.46 11.38 6.34
N ALA A 201 -2.49 12.32 6.31
CA ALA A 201 -2.66 13.64 6.90
C ALA A 201 -3.78 14.44 6.22
N ILE A 202 -3.86 14.38 4.89
CA ILE A 202 -4.92 15.03 4.09
C ILE A 202 -6.31 14.60 4.57
N GLN A 203 -6.50 13.31 4.83
CA GLN A 203 -7.76 12.77 5.35
C GLN A 203 -8.02 13.19 6.80
N VAL A 204 -7.02 13.06 7.69
CA VAL A 204 -7.16 13.45 9.11
C VAL A 204 -7.45 14.93 9.26
N ILE A 205 -6.65 15.80 8.62
CA ILE A 205 -6.79 17.26 8.71
C ILE A 205 -8.20 17.69 8.29
N ALA A 206 -8.68 17.19 7.15
CA ALA A 206 -10.00 17.51 6.64
C ALA A 206 -11.13 17.10 7.61
N GLU A 207 -10.96 15.95 8.27
CA GLU A 207 -11.98 15.37 9.15
C GLU A 207 -12.02 15.99 10.55
N ILE A 208 -10.87 16.46 11.07
CA ILE A 208 -10.80 16.96 12.45
C ILE A 208 -10.82 18.50 12.56
N ALA A 209 -10.64 19.23 11.45
CA ALA A 209 -10.50 20.69 11.45
C ALA A 209 -11.68 21.44 12.08
N ASP A 210 -12.89 20.89 12.00
CA ASP A 210 -14.10 21.47 12.60
C ASP A 210 -14.44 20.92 14.01
N LYS A 211 -13.67 19.92 14.49
CA LYS A 211 -13.90 19.24 15.77
C LYS A 211 -12.97 19.68 16.88
N VAL A 212 -11.80 20.19 16.51
CA VAL A 212 -10.75 20.61 17.45
C VAL A 212 -10.84 22.09 17.78
N GLY A 213 -10.35 22.48 18.95
CA GLY A 213 -10.23 23.90 19.34
C GLY A 213 -9.19 24.64 18.49
N ASP A 214 -8.03 24.02 18.29
CA ASP A 214 -6.93 24.56 17.48
C ASP A 214 -6.20 23.41 16.75
N LEU A 215 -5.87 23.60 15.48
CA LEU A 215 -5.16 22.64 14.65
C LEU A 215 -3.91 23.28 14.06
N THR A 216 -2.74 22.80 14.43
CA THR A 216 -1.49 23.21 13.79
C THR A 216 -0.93 22.08 12.95
N VAL A 217 -0.77 22.33 11.66
CA VAL A 217 -0.21 21.40 10.68
C VAL A 217 1.26 21.72 10.42
N PHE A 218 2.14 20.76 10.67
CA PHE A 218 3.57 20.88 10.42
C PHE A 218 3.92 20.23 9.09
N GLN A 219 4.18 21.06 8.06
CA GLN A 219 4.42 20.62 6.69
C GLN A 219 5.89 20.69 6.32
N ARG A 220 6.50 19.56 5.98
CA ARG A 220 7.83 19.53 5.38
C ARG A 220 7.77 19.69 3.85
N ARG A 221 6.85 19.00 3.21
CA ARG A 221 6.60 19.04 1.76
C ARG A 221 5.11 18.90 1.51
N PRO A 222 4.51 19.78 0.69
CA PRO A 222 3.13 19.59 0.27
C PRO A 222 3.01 18.35 -0.65
N ASN A 223 1.80 17.85 -0.79
CA ASN A 223 1.49 16.82 -1.75
C ASN A 223 0.37 17.30 -2.68
N TRP A 224 0.45 16.93 -3.96
CA TRP A 224 -0.67 17.11 -4.86
C TRP A 224 -1.85 16.27 -4.41
N SER A 225 -3.05 16.82 -4.50
CA SER A 225 -4.30 16.09 -4.28
C SER A 225 -5.40 16.60 -5.21
N ALA A 226 -6.43 15.80 -5.40
CA ALA A 226 -7.58 16.11 -6.22
C ALA A 226 -8.88 15.78 -5.48
N PRO A 227 -10.04 16.39 -5.85
CA PRO A 227 -11.30 16.09 -5.19
C PRO A 227 -11.70 14.62 -5.30
N LEU A 228 -12.20 14.06 -4.21
CA LEU A 228 -12.76 12.71 -4.18
C LEU A 228 -14.16 12.69 -4.81
N ASN A 229 -14.94 13.74 -4.60
CA ASN A 229 -16.33 13.86 -5.02
C ASN A 229 -17.17 12.64 -4.61
N ASN A 230 -17.06 12.24 -3.33
CA ASN A 230 -17.76 11.09 -2.77
C ASN A 230 -19.29 11.32 -2.74
N SER A 231 -20.04 10.25 -2.87
CA SER A 231 -21.50 10.24 -2.74
C SER A 231 -21.99 8.96 -2.08
N LEU A 232 -23.18 9.01 -1.50
CA LEU A 232 -23.89 7.81 -1.08
C LEU A 232 -24.32 7.00 -2.30
N ILE A 233 -24.35 5.68 -2.15
CA ILE A 233 -24.92 4.74 -3.14
C ILE A 233 -26.33 4.37 -2.67
N SER A 234 -27.34 4.73 -3.45
CA SER A 234 -28.72 4.36 -3.19
C SER A 234 -28.95 2.86 -3.43
N GLU A 235 -30.06 2.33 -2.91
CA GLU A 235 -30.48 0.94 -3.18
C GLU A 235 -30.64 0.66 -4.68
N GLN A 236 -31.20 1.61 -5.42
CA GLN A 236 -31.35 1.48 -6.86
C GLN A 236 -30.00 1.47 -7.59
N GLU A 237 -29.09 2.39 -7.22
CA GLU A 237 -27.75 2.44 -7.80
C GLU A 237 -26.96 1.15 -7.49
N MET A 238 -27.08 0.63 -6.26
CA MET A 238 -26.44 -0.63 -5.90
C MET A 238 -27.02 -1.83 -6.68
N ALA A 239 -28.33 -1.85 -6.88
CA ALA A 239 -28.97 -2.88 -7.70
C ALA A 239 -28.49 -2.84 -9.16
N ASP A 240 -28.25 -1.66 -9.72
CA ASP A 240 -27.71 -1.50 -11.07
C ASP A 240 -26.21 -1.85 -11.14
N ILE A 241 -25.43 -1.52 -10.11
CA ILE A 241 -24.03 -1.96 -9.97
C ILE A 241 -23.95 -3.50 -9.96
N ARG A 242 -24.80 -4.17 -9.17
CA ARG A 242 -24.83 -5.65 -9.09
C ARG A 242 -25.03 -6.31 -10.45
N LYS A 243 -25.92 -5.77 -11.30
CA LYS A 243 -26.14 -6.28 -12.67
C LYS A 243 -24.93 -6.13 -13.58
N ARG A 244 -24.07 -5.16 -13.28
CA ARG A 244 -22.96 -4.73 -14.13
C ARG A 244 -21.58 -5.13 -13.60
N TYR A 245 -21.46 -5.94 -12.55
CA TYR A 245 -20.16 -6.31 -12.00
C TYR A 245 -19.22 -6.92 -13.04
N ASP A 246 -19.72 -7.77 -13.94
CA ASP A 246 -18.91 -8.36 -14.98
C ASP A 246 -18.33 -7.30 -15.94
N GLU A 247 -19.14 -6.32 -16.34
CA GLU A 247 -18.70 -5.19 -17.17
C GLU A 247 -17.66 -4.32 -16.42
N ILE A 248 -17.90 -4.05 -15.13
CA ILE A 248 -17.01 -3.26 -14.27
C ILE A 248 -15.65 -3.94 -14.14
N PHE A 249 -15.62 -5.23 -13.84
CA PHE A 249 -14.35 -5.95 -13.69
C PHE A 249 -13.62 -6.12 -15.03
N VAL A 250 -14.33 -6.26 -16.14
CA VAL A 250 -13.74 -6.24 -17.50
C VAL A 250 -13.12 -4.88 -17.79
N ALA A 251 -13.80 -3.77 -17.45
CA ALA A 251 -13.24 -2.42 -17.59
C ALA A 251 -11.96 -2.25 -16.73
N CYS A 252 -12.00 -2.68 -15.48
CA CYS A 252 -10.81 -2.68 -14.60
C CYS A 252 -9.66 -3.49 -15.20
N ALA A 253 -9.93 -4.68 -15.73
CA ALA A 253 -8.89 -5.54 -16.31
C ALA A 253 -8.25 -4.97 -17.58
N ARG A 254 -8.97 -4.13 -18.33
CA ARG A 254 -8.48 -3.47 -19.56
C ARG A 254 -7.69 -2.18 -19.27
N SER A 255 -8.00 -1.50 -18.19
CA SER A 255 -7.32 -0.24 -17.86
C SER A 255 -5.90 -0.47 -17.33
N PRO A 256 -4.93 0.40 -17.65
CA PRO A 256 -3.57 0.27 -17.13
C PRO A 256 -3.50 0.29 -15.60
N GLY A 257 -4.34 1.09 -14.96
CA GLY A 257 -4.39 1.21 -13.50
C GLY A 257 -5.23 0.14 -12.79
N GLY A 258 -5.94 -0.73 -13.52
CA GLY A 258 -6.86 -1.68 -12.90
C GLY A 258 -8.11 -1.04 -12.28
N PHE A 259 -8.41 0.22 -12.63
CA PHE A 259 -9.61 0.96 -12.24
C PHE A 259 -10.58 1.09 -13.44
N VAL A 260 -11.75 1.65 -13.23
CA VAL A 260 -12.71 1.95 -14.32
C VAL A 260 -12.28 3.13 -15.20
N HIS A 261 -11.21 3.81 -14.85
CA HIS A 261 -10.68 4.99 -15.54
C HIS A 261 -9.73 4.57 -16.66
N GLU A 262 -10.12 4.82 -17.91
CA GLU A 262 -9.28 4.59 -19.09
C GLU A 262 -8.58 5.90 -19.51
N PRO A 263 -7.28 5.88 -19.86
CA PRO A 263 -6.59 7.04 -20.41
C PRO A 263 -7.27 7.59 -21.66
N ASP A 264 -7.20 8.92 -21.87
CA ASP A 264 -7.64 9.52 -23.12
C ASP A 264 -6.83 8.92 -24.29
N ARG A 265 -7.52 8.57 -25.37
CA ARG A 265 -6.88 7.95 -26.54
C ARG A 265 -6.16 8.96 -27.41
N ARG A 266 -6.53 10.24 -27.29
CA ARG A 266 -5.88 11.34 -28.02
C ARG A 266 -4.56 11.66 -27.35
N GLY A 267 -3.54 12.06 -28.13
CA GLY A 267 -2.29 12.58 -27.61
C GLY A 267 -2.46 14.01 -27.07
N PHE A 268 -1.69 14.38 -26.06
CA PHE A 268 -1.70 15.73 -25.47
C PHE A 268 -1.51 16.83 -26.51
N TYR A 269 -0.60 16.61 -27.48
CA TYR A 269 -0.28 17.58 -28.53
C TYR A 269 -1.24 17.52 -29.74
N GLU A 270 -2.12 16.52 -29.78
CA GLU A 270 -3.13 16.39 -30.84
C GLU A 270 -4.36 17.27 -30.60
N VAL A 271 -4.55 17.76 -29.37
CA VAL A 271 -5.69 18.59 -28.97
C VAL A 271 -5.26 20.00 -28.61
N SER A 272 -6.13 20.96 -28.85
CA SER A 272 -5.88 22.36 -28.50
C SER A 272 -5.82 22.55 -26.98
N ARG A 273 -5.18 23.65 -26.54
CA ARG A 273 -5.16 23.99 -25.11
C ARG A 273 -6.58 24.17 -24.54
N GLU A 274 -7.50 24.73 -25.31
CA GLU A 274 -8.88 24.90 -24.89
C GLU A 274 -9.59 23.56 -24.65
N GLU A 275 -9.35 22.56 -25.50
CA GLU A 275 -9.90 21.21 -25.33
C GLU A 275 -9.27 20.50 -24.14
N ARG A 276 -7.95 20.68 -23.89
CA ARG A 276 -7.31 20.16 -22.68
C ARG A 276 -7.94 20.72 -21.42
N LEU A 277 -8.18 22.02 -21.36
CA LEU A 277 -8.83 22.65 -20.20
C LEU A 277 -10.25 22.13 -20.00
N LYS A 278 -11.07 22.01 -21.06
CA LYS A 278 -12.43 21.41 -20.97
C LYS A 278 -12.36 19.95 -20.49
N THR A 279 -11.40 19.19 -20.95
CA THR A 279 -11.18 17.79 -20.51
C THR A 279 -10.84 17.76 -19.03
N TRP A 280 -9.92 18.61 -18.57
CA TRP A 280 -9.51 18.67 -17.17
C TRP A 280 -10.60 19.18 -16.25
N ASP A 281 -11.41 20.17 -16.68
CA ASP A 281 -12.60 20.64 -15.93
C ASP A 281 -13.55 19.47 -15.67
N ARG A 282 -13.90 18.71 -16.72
CA ARG A 282 -14.73 17.53 -16.60
C ARG A 282 -14.14 16.48 -15.67
N LEU A 283 -12.87 16.12 -15.87
CA LEU A 283 -12.18 15.09 -15.08
C LEU A 283 -11.98 15.50 -13.61
N TYR A 284 -11.83 16.80 -13.34
CA TYR A 284 -11.70 17.34 -11.97
C TYR A 284 -13.02 17.29 -11.20
N ASP A 285 -14.13 17.46 -11.89
CA ASP A 285 -15.47 17.43 -11.32
C ASP A 285 -16.04 15.99 -11.23
N GLU A 286 -15.50 15.04 -11.99
CA GLU A 286 -15.86 13.62 -11.90
C GLU A 286 -15.35 12.97 -10.60
N PRO A 287 -16.07 11.98 -10.04
CA PRO A 287 -15.59 11.25 -8.86
C PRO A 287 -14.37 10.39 -9.15
N GLY A 288 -13.45 10.33 -8.18
CA GLY A 288 -12.35 9.38 -8.20
C GLY A 288 -11.12 9.83 -8.99
N PHE A 289 -10.37 8.88 -9.53
CA PHE A 289 -9.06 9.10 -10.13
C PHE A 289 -9.07 9.64 -11.55
N GLY A 290 -10.21 10.07 -12.10
CA GLY A 290 -10.34 10.51 -13.49
C GLY A 290 -9.27 11.52 -13.90
N ILE A 291 -9.08 12.60 -13.15
CA ILE A 291 -8.08 13.65 -13.44
C ILE A 291 -6.63 13.12 -13.47
N TRP A 292 -6.34 12.04 -12.79
CA TRP A 292 -5.02 11.41 -12.78
C TRP A 292 -4.91 10.30 -13.83
N LEU A 293 -5.87 9.36 -13.91
CA LEU A 293 -5.73 8.11 -14.67
C LEU A 293 -6.46 8.13 -16.03
N ALA A 294 -7.54 8.93 -16.18
CA ALA A 294 -8.27 9.08 -17.45
C ALA A 294 -7.76 10.27 -18.29
N ASN A 295 -6.54 10.71 -18.03
CA ASN A 295 -5.89 11.86 -18.65
C ASN A 295 -5.03 11.45 -19.85
N PHE A 296 -4.41 12.43 -20.51
CA PHE A 296 -3.44 12.22 -21.59
C PHE A 296 -2.22 11.45 -21.05
N ARG A 297 -1.71 10.49 -21.81
CA ARG A 297 -0.58 9.63 -21.38
C ARG A 297 0.71 10.38 -21.15
N GLU A 298 0.91 11.47 -21.92
CA GLU A 298 2.13 12.29 -21.88
C GLU A 298 2.33 12.93 -20.51
N ILE A 299 1.30 13.16 -19.70
CA ILE A 299 1.45 13.73 -18.35
C ILE A 299 2.39 12.92 -17.43
N PHE A 300 2.59 11.64 -17.71
CA PHE A 300 3.47 10.77 -16.92
C PHE A 300 4.92 10.72 -17.44
N MET A 301 5.17 11.19 -18.65
CA MET A 301 6.43 10.99 -19.38
C MET A 301 7.04 12.29 -19.92
N ASP A 302 6.23 13.31 -20.20
CA ASP A 302 6.63 14.57 -20.78
C ASP A 302 6.52 15.73 -19.78
N GLU A 303 7.62 16.46 -19.57
CA GLU A 303 7.68 17.53 -18.57
C GLU A 303 6.78 18.71 -18.93
N THR A 304 6.64 19.04 -20.21
CA THR A 304 5.80 20.16 -20.67
C THR A 304 4.32 19.87 -20.46
N ALA A 305 3.88 18.66 -20.85
CA ALA A 305 2.51 18.21 -20.63
C ALA A 305 2.18 18.14 -19.13
N ASN A 306 3.10 17.61 -18.32
CA ASN A 306 2.94 17.54 -16.88
C ASN A 306 2.90 18.91 -16.22
N ALA A 307 3.76 19.87 -16.66
CA ALA A 307 3.78 21.21 -16.12
C ALA A 307 2.47 21.98 -16.40
N GLU A 308 1.87 21.82 -17.58
CA GLU A 308 0.59 22.48 -17.92
C GLU A 308 -0.56 21.94 -17.06
N LEU A 309 -0.63 20.62 -16.83
CA LEU A 309 -1.60 20.04 -15.91
C LEU A 309 -1.34 20.47 -14.46
N SER A 310 -0.09 20.49 -14.03
CA SER A 310 0.29 20.90 -12.67
C SER A 310 -0.13 22.35 -12.38
N GLU A 311 0.05 23.24 -13.33
CA GLU A 311 -0.41 24.64 -13.21
C GLU A 311 -1.94 24.73 -13.17
N TYR A 312 -2.65 23.93 -13.98
CA TYR A 312 -4.12 23.85 -13.89
C TYR A 312 -4.58 23.46 -12.49
N ILE A 313 -3.97 22.42 -11.88
CA ILE A 313 -4.30 21.99 -10.51
C ILE A 313 -3.91 23.07 -9.49
N ALA A 314 -2.76 23.72 -9.65
CA ALA A 314 -2.33 24.81 -8.78
C ALA A 314 -3.34 25.96 -8.76
N GLU A 315 -3.89 26.34 -9.92
CA GLU A 315 -4.95 27.36 -10.03
C GLU A 315 -6.22 26.93 -9.28
N ARG A 316 -6.58 25.64 -9.32
CA ARG A 316 -7.73 25.12 -8.54
C ARG A 316 -7.47 25.24 -7.04
N ILE A 317 -6.25 24.98 -6.55
CA ILE A 317 -5.86 25.16 -5.15
C ILE A 317 -5.94 26.65 -4.76
N ARG A 318 -5.37 27.57 -5.56
CA ARG A 318 -5.41 29.02 -5.30
C ARG A 318 -6.83 29.56 -5.16
N ARG A 319 -7.79 29.03 -5.93
CA ARG A 319 -9.22 29.43 -5.84
C ARG A 319 -9.91 28.94 -4.57
N ARG A 320 -9.41 27.83 -3.97
CA ARG A 320 -10.02 27.20 -2.79
C ARG A 320 -9.44 27.72 -1.46
N VAL A 321 -8.18 28.19 -1.46
CA VAL A 321 -7.49 28.70 -0.29
C VAL A 321 -7.47 30.22 -0.33
N LYS A 322 -8.09 30.88 0.68
CA LYS A 322 -8.29 32.33 0.71
C LYS A 322 -7.00 33.11 0.95
N ASP A 323 -6.09 32.60 1.80
CA ASP A 323 -4.79 33.21 2.01
C ASP A 323 -3.82 32.79 0.90
N PRO A 324 -3.35 33.70 0.05
CA PRO A 324 -2.47 33.37 -1.05
C PRO A 324 -1.11 32.80 -0.61
N LYS A 325 -0.62 33.19 0.58
CA LYS A 325 0.63 32.63 1.12
C LYS A 325 0.45 31.17 1.50
N VAL A 326 -0.66 30.85 2.16
CA VAL A 326 -1.00 29.47 2.51
C VAL A 326 -1.26 28.64 1.26
N ALA A 327 -1.96 29.19 0.24
CA ALA A 327 -2.17 28.52 -1.03
C ALA A 327 -0.84 28.11 -1.69
N GLU A 328 0.12 29.02 -1.78
CA GLU A 328 1.44 28.73 -2.37
C GLU A 328 2.26 27.74 -1.57
N LEU A 329 2.11 27.68 -0.25
CA LEU A 329 2.75 26.67 0.60
C LEU A 329 2.15 25.27 0.40
N LEU A 330 0.87 25.17 0.05
CA LEU A 330 0.18 23.90 -0.20
C LEU A 330 0.39 23.35 -1.61
N ILE A 331 0.97 24.13 -2.54
CA ILE A 331 1.27 23.73 -3.91
C ILE A 331 2.70 23.14 -3.98
N PRO A 332 2.89 21.86 -4.38
CA PRO A 332 4.21 21.29 -4.60
C PRO A 332 5.01 22.05 -5.66
N LYS A 333 6.30 22.27 -5.39
CA LYS A 333 7.24 22.97 -6.31
C LYS A 333 8.37 22.06 -6.79
N ASP A 334 8.50 20.87 -6.20
CA ASP A 334 9.60 19.94 -6.44
C ASP A 334 9.23 18.75 -7.35
N HIS A 335 7.95 18.61 -7.68
CA HIS A 335 7.45 17.59 -8.59
C HIS A 335 6.11 17.99 -9.19
N GLY A 336 5.79 17.44 -10.37
CA GLY A 336 4.52 17.69 -11.04
C GLY A 336 3.37 16.81 -10.53
N PHE A 337 2.14 17.18 -10.92
CA PHE A 337 0.93 16.43 -10.57
C PHE A 337 0.98 15.01 -11.15
N GLY A 338 0.62 14.02 -10.34
CA GLY A 338 0.56 12.62 -10.76
C GLY A 338 1.90 11.90 -10.83
N VAL A 339 3.02 12.59 -10.63
CA VAL A 339 4.37 11.98 -10.60
C VAL A 339 4.61 11.16 -9.33
N GLN A 340 3.86 11.45 -8.29
CA GLN A 340 3.67 10.60 -7.11
C GLN A 340 2.20 10.20 -6.99
N ARG A 341 1.88 9.24 -6.11
CA ARG A 341 0.50 8.88 -5.84
C ARG A 341 -0.30 10.13 -5.44
N VAL A 342 -1.37 10.41 -6.16
CA VAL A 342 -2.30 11.52 -5.88
C VAL A 342 -3.34 11.05 -4.86
N PRO A 343 -3.35 11.55 -3.62
CA PRO A 343 -4.46 11.36 -2.69
C PRO A 343 -5.71 12.08 -3.20
N LEU A 344 -6.87 11.46 -3.00
CA LEU A 344 -8.14 12.15 -3.21
C LEU A 344 -8.62 12.74 -1.88
N GLU A 345 -9.15 13.96 -1.92
CA GLU A 345 -9.46 14.73 -0.73
C GLU A 345 -10.91 15.24 -0.71
N THR A 346 -11.40 15.52 0.48
CA THR A 346 -12.68 16.17 0.71
C THR A 346 -12.47 17.33 1.67
N ARG A 347 -12.62 18.57 1.20
CA ARG A 347 -12.49 19.80 2.00
C ARG A 347 -11.11 20.02 2.65
N TYR A 348 -10.04 19.35 2.18
CA TYR A 348 -8.70 19.51 2.74
C TYR A 348 -8.17 20.94 2.58
N PHE A 349 -8.31 21.54 1.41
CA PHE A 349 -7.86 22.91 1.16
C PHE A 349 -8.72 23.94 1.89
N GLU A 350 -10.03 23.73 1.98
CA GLU A 350 -10.95 24.59 2.71
C GLU A 350 -10.70 24.57 4.22
N ALA A 351 -10.13 23.50 4.77
CA ALA A 351 -9.75 23.44 6.18
C ALA A 351 -8.82 24.60 6.57
N TYR A 352 -7.89 24.98 5.68
CA TYR A 352 -6.97 26.09 5.92
C TYR A 352 -7.61 27.50 5.85
N ASN A 353 -8.87 27.61 5.46
CA ASN A 353 -9.65 28.86 5.53
C ASN A 353 -10.28 29.10 6.91
N ARG A 354 -10.17 28.14 7.81
CA ARG A 354 -10.72 28.23 9.18
C ARG A 354 -9.76 28.99 10.08
N PRO A 355 -10.27 29.83 10.99
CA PRO A 355 -9.42 30.63 11.88
C PRO A 355 -8.63 29.78 12.91
N ASN A 356 -9.08 28.56 13.18
CA ASN A 356 -8.44 27.61 14.10
C ASN A 356 -7.47 26.65 13.43
N VAL A 357 -7.16 26.81 12.13
CA VAL A 357 -6.23 25.93 11.40
C VAL A 357 -5.00 26.73 10.97
N HIS A 358 -3.83 26.28 11.38
CA HIS A 358 -2.55 26.94 11.16
C HIS A 358 -1.59 26.03 10.41
N LEU A 359 -0.83 26.58 9.47
CA LEU A 359 0.20 25.88 8.71
C LEU A 359 1.60 26.36 9.11
N VAL A 360 2.48 25.45 9.48
CA VAL A 360 3.90 25.72 9.78
C VAL A 360 4.76 25.07 8.70
N ASP A 361 5.52 25.89 7.97
CA ASP A 361 6.45 25.41 6.95
C ASP A 361 7.77 24.95 7.58
N LEU A 362 7.97 23.63 7.61
CA LEU A 362 9.19 23.02 8.16
C LEU A 362 10.42 23.14 7.25
N LYS A 363 10.30 23.71 6.03
CA LYS A 363 11.46 24.06 5.21
C LYS A 363 12.18 25.28 5.78
N THR A 364 11.41 26.24 6.28
CA THR A 364 11.94 27.48 6.87
C THR A 364 12.15 27.37 8.36
N THR A 365 11.33 26.58 9.05
CA THR A 365 11.34 26.40 10.51
C THR A 365 11.29 24.90 10.87
N PRO A 366 12.38 24.14 10.67
CA PRO A 366 12.40 22.71 10.93
C PRO A 366 12.09 22.37 12.40
N LEU A 367 11.48 21.22 12.64
CA LEU A 367 11.29 20.66 13.98
C LEU A 367 12.66 20.37 14.60
N ALA A 368 12.87 20.89 15.80
CA ALA A 368 14.09 20.70 16.57
C ALA A 368 13.96 19.59 17.62
N ARG A 369 12.90 19.61 18.42
CA ARG A 369 12.65 18.63 19.48
C ARG A 369 11.19 18.61 19.94
N VAL A 370 10.87 17.60 20.72
CA VAL A 370 9.62 17.48 21.47
C VAL A 370 9.90 17.86 22.94
N THR A 371 8.96 18.57 23.57
CA THR A 371 9.00 18.94 24.98
C THR A 371 7.85 18.29 25.75
N GLU A 372 7.82 18.50 27.06
CA GLU A 372 6.68 18.05 27.88
C GLU A 372 5.35 18.68 27.43
N LYS A 373 5.38 19.87 26.83
CA LYS A 373 4.20 20.66 26.44
C LYS A 373 3.85 20.56 24.96
N GLY A 374 4.80 20.13 24.10
CA GLY A 374 4.54 20.10 22.66
C GLY A 374 5.78 20.05 21.80
N LEU A 375 5.85 20.91 20.79
CA LEU A 375 6.87 20.87 19.72
C LEU A 375 7.67 22.18 19.68
N VAL A 376 8.97 22.08 19.43
CA VAL A 376 9.84 23.23 19.19
C VAL A 376 10.32 23.19 17.73
N THR A 377 10.16 24.32 17.05
CA THR A 377 10.81 24.58 15.75
C THR A 377 11.98 25.51 15.93
N LYS A 378 12.96 25.46 15.01
CA LYS A 378 14.11 26.37 14.99
C LYS A 378 14.24 27.00 13.62
N GLY A 379 13.90 28.26 13.51
CA GLY A 379 14.01 29.05 12.29
C GLY A 379 15.06 30.15 12.38
N PRO A 380 15.11 31.05 11.38
CA PRO A 380 16.05 32.19 11.37
C PRO A 380 15.89 33.15 12.55
N GLU A 381 14.67 33.27 13.08
CA GLU A 381 14.34 34.12 14.24
C GLU A 381 14.61 33.43 15.59
N GLY A 382 15.14 32.22 15.59
CA GLY A 382 15.40 31.43 16.79
C GLY A 382 14.41 30.28 16.98
N GLU A 383 14.28 29.82 18.21
CA GLU A 383 13.39 28.74 18.59
C GLU A 383 11.99 29.26 18.93
N ARG A 384 10.98 28.50 18.49
CA ARG A 384 9.58 28.72 18.84
C ARG A 384 8.96 27.45 19.39
N GLU A 385 8.41 27.53 20.61
CA GLU A 385 7.66 26.45 21.23
C GLU A 385 6.17 26.58 20.96
N TYR A 386 5.53 25.43 20.65
CA TYR A 386 4.09 25.27 20.43
C TYR A 386 3.54 24.29 21.45
N GLY A 387 2.53 24.69 22.23
CA GLY A 387 1.87 23.83 23.21
C GLY A 387 0.67 23.11 22.61
N PHE A 388 0.54 21.81 22.88
CA PHE A 388 -0.53 20.95 22.38
C PHE A 388 -1.10 20.05 23.48
N ASP A 389 -2.35 19.62 23.29
CA ASP A 389 -2.96 18.55 24.06
C ASP A 389 -2.68 17.19 23.42
N ILE A 390 -2.57 17.13 22.07
CA ILE A 390 -2.40 15.89 21.31
C ILE A 390 -1.40 16.11 20.16
N ILE A 391 -0.51 15.15 19.93
CA ILE A 391 0.38 15.12 18.77
C ILE A 391 0.08 13.89 17.90
N VAL A 392 -0.28 14.14 16.63
CA VAL A 392 -0.54 13.11 15.62
C VAL A 392 0.61 13.05 14.63
N TYR A 393 1.29 11.91 14.57
CA TYR A 393 2.32 11.65 13.58
C TYR A 393 1.70 11.03 12.33
N ALA A 394 1.54 11.80 11.26
CA ALA A 394 1.14 11.35 9.94
C ALA A 394 2.37 11.27 9.01
N THR A 395 3.43 10.64 9.52
CA THR A 395 4.80 10.68 8.97
C THR A 395 5.11 9.54 8.00
N GLY A 396 4.10 8.76 7.65
CA GLY A 396 4.15 7.75 6.59
C GLY A 396 4.73 6.41 7.05
N PHE A 397 5.16 5.63 6.06
CA PHE A 397 5.51 4.22 6.23
C PHE A 397 6.85 3.92 5.56
N ASP A 398 7.55 2.90 6.08
CA ASP A 398 8.59 2.20 5.32
C ASP A 398 7.89 1.28 4.32
N ALA A 399 7.67 1.84 3.13
CA ALA A 399 6.80 1.25 2.14
C ALA A 399 7.47 0.06 1.44
N ILE A 400 6.65 -0.89 1.04
CA ILE A 400 6.96 -2.03 0.17
C ILE A 400 7.85 -3.08 0.84
N THR A 401 9.11 -2.76 1.14
CA THR A 401 10.07 -3.73 1.72
C THR A 401 10.12 -3.69 3.25
N GLY A 402 9.65 -2.62 3.89
CA GLY A 402 9.76 -2.45 5.34
C GLY A 402 9.18 -3.59 6.16
N ALA A 403 8.04 -4.18 5.73
CA ALA A 403 7.48 -5.34 6.41
C ALA A 403 8.38 -6.58 6.34
N PHE A 404 9.08 -6.77 5.22
CA PHE A 404 10.05 -7.86 5.04
C PHE A 404 11.30 -7.63 5.90
N ASP A 405 11.74 -6.39 6.04
CA ASP A 405 12.92 -6.02 6.82
C ASP A 405 12.75 -6.23 8.34
N HIS A 406 11.49 -6.32 8.80
CA HIS A 406 11.17 -6.63 10.20
C HIS A 406 11.09 -8.14 10.53
N ILE A 407 11.34 -9.01 9.54
CA ILE A 407 11.43 -10.46 9.69
C ILE A 407 12.85 -10.88 9.27
N ASP A 408 13.56 -11.66 10.11
CA ASP A 408 14.85 -12.24 9.72
C ASP A 408 14.63 -13.38 8.72
N ILE A 409 14.49 -13.04 7.43
CA ILE A 409 14.23 -13.99 6.34
C ILE A 409 15.56 -14.45 5.77
N ARG A 410 15.86 -15.75 5.92
CA ARG A 410 17.08 -16.38 5.44
C ARG A 410 16.77 -17.49 4.45
N GLY A 411 17.28 -17.34 3.24
CA GLY A 411 17.19 -18.31 2.15
C GLY A 411 18.33 -19.33 2.14
N THR A 412 18.67 -19.79 0.95
CA THR A 412 19.79 -20.74 0.74
C THR A 412 21.10 -20.14 1.23
N ASN A 413 21.98 -21.01 1.80
CA ASN A 413 23.28 -20.63 2.35
C ASN A 413 23.21 -19.52 3.43
N GLY A 414 22.05 -19.32 4.07
CA GLY A 414 21.86 -18.33 5.11
C GLY A 414 21.82 -16.89 4.62
N GLN A 415 21.69 -16.64 3.31
CA GLN A 415 21.56 -15.31 2.73
C GLN A 415 20.33 -14.61 3.29
N THR A 416 20.47 -13.40 3.84
CA THR A 416 19.35 -12.61 4.32
C THR A 416 18.68 -11.86 3.17
N LEU A 417 17.34 -11.75 3.21
CA LEU A 417 16.59 -10.98 2.23
C LEU A 417 16.93 -9.47 2.31
N ARG A 418 17.13 -8.96 3.52
CA ARG A 418 17.58 -7.58 3.78
C ARG A 418 18.89 -7.26 3.06
N ASP A 419 19.88 -8.15 3.14
CA ASP A 419 21.16 -7.93 2.45
C ASP A 419 21.01 -8.00 0.94
N LYS A 420 20.19 -8.93 0.44
CA LYS A 420 19.90 -9.06 -1.00
C LYS A 420 19.22 -7.80 -1.55
N TRP A 421 18.31 -7.19 -0.80
CA TRP A 421 17.55 -6.01 -1.22
C TRP A 421 18.15 -4.67 -0.74
N ARG A 422 19.33 -4.67 -0.13
CA ARG A 422 19.95 -3.46 0.46
C ARG A 422 20.05 -2.30 -0.53
N ASP A 423 20.52 -2.56 -1.72
CA ASP A 423 20.77 -1.54 -2.73
C ASP A 423 19.62 -1.33 -3.70
N SER A 424 18.94 -2.38 -4.06
CA SER A 424 17.79 -2.38 -4.98
C SER A 424 16.98 -3.65 -4.79
N CYS A 425 15.67 -3.53 -4.94
CA CYS A 425 14.81 -4.69 -4.91
C CYS A 425 14.96 -5.50 -6.20
N SER A 426 14.95 -6.82 -6.05
CA SER A 426 14.89 -7.77 -7.17
C SER A 426 13.86 -8.85 -6.87
N SER A 427 13.17 -9.32 -7.91
CA SER A 427 12.21 -10.40 -7.82
C SER A 427 12.01 -11.05 -9.19
N PHE A 428 11.38 -12.20 -9.22
CA PHE A 428 10.83 -12.78 -10.45
C PHE A 428 9.31 -12.58 -10.43
N LEU A 429 8.80 -11.81 -11.39
CA LEU A 429 7.38 -11.43 -11.56
C LEU A 429 6.78 -10.68 -10.36
N GLY A 430 7.58 -10.22 -9.39
CA GLY A 430 7.08 -9.70 -8.13
C GLY A 430 6.51 -10.76 -7.18
N MET A 431 6.69 -12.05 -7.49
CA MET A 431 6.09 -13.16 -6.75
C MET A 431 7.10 -14.11 -6.14
N MET A 432 8.32 -14.21 -6.67
CA MET A 432 9.38 -15.11 -6.21
C MET A 432 10.72 -14.37 -6.12
N ILE A 433 11.66 -14.96 -5.39
CA ILE A 433 13.01 -14.41 -5.22
C ILE A 433 14.01 -15.54 -5.39
N HIS A 434 15.05 -15.36 -6.22
CA HIS A 434 16.14 -16.30 -6.31
C HIS A 434 16.91 -16.39 -4.98
N GLY A 435 17.25 -17.60 -4.56
CA GLY A 435 17.87 -17.87 -3.26
C GLY A 435 16.87 -18.06 -2.11
N PHE A 436 15.56 -17.95 -2.36
CA PHE A 436 14.49 -18.14 -1.37
C PHE A 436 13.46 -19.16 -1.86
N PRO A 437 13.81 -20.46 -1.83
CA PRO A 437 12.93 -21.51 -2.33
C PRO A 437 11.58 -21.53 -1.58
N ASN A 438 10.53 -21.99 -2.23
CA ASN A 438 9.21 -22.20 -1.64
C ASN A 438 8.58 -20.95 -0.99
N LEU A 439 9.04 -19.74 -1.38
CA LEU A 439 8.52 -18.46 -0.91
C LEU A 439 7.73 -17.79 -2.04
N LEU A 440 6.49 -17.39 -1.74
CA LEU A 440 5.61 -16.65 -2.65
C LEU A 440 5.20 -15.30 -2.04
N MET A 441 5.09 -14.29 -2.89
CA MET A 441 4.66 -12.93 -2.54
C MET A 441 3.55 -12.48 -3.51
N PRO A 442 2.27 -12.80 -3.29
CA PRO A 442 1.19 -12.51 -4.25
C PRO A 442 1.06 -11.04 -4.65
N ALA A 443 1.51 -10.14 -3.78
CA ALA A 443 1.53 -8.68 -4.01
C ALA A 443 2.90 -8.08 -3.64
N GLY A 444 3.98 -8.79 -3.97
CA GLY A 444 5.34 -8.39 -3.62
C GLY A 444 5.87 -7.21 -4.45
N PRO A 445 7.09 -6.75 -4.11
CA PRO A 445 7.77 -5.71 -4.89
C PRO A 445 7.94 -6.12 -6.34
N GLN A 446 7.86 -5.14 -7.26
CA GLN A 446 7.91 -5.35 -8.72
C GLN A 446 6.73 -6.16 -9.31
N SER A 447 5.69 -6.46 -8.52
CA SER A 447 4.42 -6.98 -9.05
C SER A 447 3.56 -5.86 -9.65
N GLY A 448 2.48 -6.25 -10.35
CA GLY A 448 1.48 -5.31 -10.85
C GLY A 448 0.66 -4.64 -9.74
N SER A 449 0.66 -5.15 -8.52
CA SER A 449 -0.23 -4.70 -7.46
C SER A 449 0.03 -3.28 -6.97
N ALA A 450 1.32 -2.88 -6.84
CA ALA A 450 1.69 -1.59 -6.27
C ALA A 450 1.32 -0.37 -7.14
N SER A 451 1.12 -0.57 -8.46
CA SER A 451 0.80 0.48 -9.44
C SER A 451 -0.64 0.42 -9.95
N THR A 452 -1.48 -0.42 -9.37
CA THR A 452 -2.85 -0.65 -9.86
C THR A 452 -3.86 -0.58 -8.71
N ASN A 453 -5.14 -0.77 -9.02
CA ASN A 453 -6.18 -1.04 -8.04
C ASN A 453 -5.74 -2.25 -7.21
N TYR A 454 -5.37 -1.99 -5.97
CA TYR A 454 -4.62 -2.95 -5.16
C TYR A 454 -5.33 -4.30 -4.97
N PRO A 455 -6.66 -4.37 -4.67
CA PRO A 455 -7.38 -5.65 -4.61
C PRO A 455 -7.39 -6.41 -5.94
N ARG A 456 -7.50 -5.72 -7.09
CA ARG A 456 -7.44 -6.37 -8.41
C ARG A 456 -6.08 -6.99 -8.66
N GLY A 457 -5.00 -6.24 -8.33
CA GLY A 457 -3.64 -6.75 -8.40
C GLY A 457 -3.40 -7.92 -7.44
N ILE A 458 -3.92 -7.85 -6.22
CA ILE A 458 -3.86 -8.94 -5.23
C ILE A 458 -4.55 -10.20 -5.75
N GLU A 459 -5.78 -10.11 -6.26
CA GLU A 459 -6.48 -11.28 -6.80
C GLU A 459 -5.69 -11.93 -7.94
N THR A 460 -5.11 -11.12 -8.81
CA THR A 460 -4.22 -11.61 -9.88
C THR A 460 -3.05 -12.42 -9.33
N GLY A 461 -2.34 -11.87 -8.34
CA GLY A 461 -1.19 -12.54 -7.75
C GLY A 461 -1.54 -13.78 -6.93
N VAL A 462 -2.63 -13.72 -6.15
CA VAL A 462 -3.11 -14.86 -5.35
C VAL A 462 -3.58 -16.01 -6.26
N ASN A 463 -4.33 -15.71 -7.31
CA ASN A 463 -4.76 -16.70 -8.28
C ASN A 463 -3.56 -17.37 -8.96
N TRP A 464 -2.61 -16.59 -9.48
CA TRP A 464 -1.41 -17.12 -10.13
C TRP A 464 -0.58 -17.97 -9.16
N SER A 465 -0.37 -17.52 -7.92
CA SER A 465 0.37 -18.26 -6.89
C SER A 465 -0.30 -19.58 -6.53
N THR A 466 -1.63 -19.58 -6.46
CA THR A 466 -2.40 -20.79 -6.14
C THR A 466 -2.35 -21.79 -7.29
N GLU A 467 -2.52 -21.34 -8.55
CA GLU A 467 -2.40 -22.21 -9.71
C GLU A 467 -0.96 -22.76 -9.87
N PHE A 468 0.05 -21.97 -9.52
CA PHE A 468 1.42 -22.44 -9.49
C PHE A 468 1.61 -23.53 -8.42
N LEU A 469 1.10 -23.36 -7.19
CA LEU A 469 1.17 -24.39 -6.17
C LEU A 469 0.44 -25.67 -6.60
N LYS A 470 -0.72 -25.58 -7.25
CA LYS A 470 -1.40 -26.73 -7.84
C LYS A 470 -0.53 -27.46 -8.87
N HIS A 471 0.21 -26.71 -9.69
CA HIS A 471 1.16 -27.30 -10.64
C HIS A 471 2.27 -28.06 -9.93
N VAL A 472 2.87 -27.48 -8.86
CA VAL A 472 3.91 -28.10 -8.04
C VAL A 472 3.38 -29.41 -7.42
N TRP A 473 2.23 -29.37 -6.78
CA TRP A 473 1.61 -30.56 -6.13
C TRP A 473 1.25 -31.65 -7.13
N LYS A 474 0.68 -31.28 -8.28
CA LYS A 474 0.34 -32.26 -9.35
C LYS A 474 1.57 -33.02 -9.86
N ARG A 475 2.74 -32.40 -9.85
CA ARG A 475 4.00 -33.01 -10.24
C ARG A 475 4.67 -33.83 -9.13
N GLY A 476 4.21 -33.68 -7.90
CA GLY A 476 4.83 -34.26 -6.71
C GLY A 476 6.14 -33.57 -6.30
N ASP A 477 6.38 -32.35 -6.81
CA ASP A 477 7.55 -31.56 -6.43
C ASP A 477 7.39 -31.01 -5.00
N THR A 478 8.50 -30.91 -4.29
CA THR A 478 8.55 -30.40 -2.88
C THR A 478 9.36 -29.13 -2.75
N ARG A 479 10.04 -28.71 -3.82
CA ARG A 479 10.89 -27.52 -3.88
C ARG A 479 10.74 -26.83 -5.24
N PHE A 480 10.57 -25.52 -5.19
CA PHE A 480 10.69 -24.65 -6.35
C PHE A 480 11.60 -23.45 -6.04
N GLU A 481 12.17 -22.85 -7.07
CA GLU A 481 12.97 -21.64 -6.95
C GLU A 481 13.02 -20.89 -8.28
N ALA A 482 12.89 -19.57 -8.26
CA ALA A 482 13.16 -18.75 -9.42
C ALA A 482 14.65 -18.81 -9.80
N THR A 483 14.99 -18.88 -11.10
CA THR A 483 16.39 -18.83 -11.51
C THR A 483 16.95 -17.41 -11.40
N ALA A 484 18.27 -17.30 -11.20
CA ALA A 484 18.94 -16.00 -11.13
C ALA A 484 18.73 -15.17 -12.40
N GLU A 485 18.77 -15.85 -13.56
CA GLU A 485 18.58 -15.22 -14.88
C GLU A 485 17.16 -14.69 -15.07
N ALA A 486 16.14 -15.44 -14.60
CA ALA A 486 14.75 -15.00 -14.69
C ALA A 486 14.49 -13.79 -13.80
N GLU A 487 14.99 -13.79 -12.57
CA GLU A 487 14.95 -12.65 -11.66
C GLU A 487 15.66 -11.43 -12.27
N ALA A 488 16.86 -11.60 -12.79
CA ALA A 488 17.64 -10.51 -13.38
C ALA A 488 16.94 -9.91 -14.61
N ARG A 489 16.40 -10.74 -15.51
CA ARG A 489 15.64 -10.28 -16.70
C ARG A 489 14.39 -9.51 -16.29
N TRP A 490 13.64 -9.99 -15.29
CA TRP A 490 12.45 -9.31 -14.81
C TRP A 490 12.79 -7.95 -14.17
N THR A 491 13.78 -7.93 -13.29
CA THR A 491 14.26 -6.69 -12.65
C THR A 491 14.74 -5.67 -13.69
N ALA A 492 15.52 -6.08 -14.69
CA ALA A 492 15.95 -5.22 -15.79
C ALA A 492 14.76 -4.64 -16.58
N HIS A 493 13.73 -5.45 -16.81
CA HIS A 493 12.50 -5.01 -17.47
C HIS A 493 11.77 -3.94 -16.62
N VAL A 494 11.63 -4.13 -15.30
CA VAL A 494 11.04 -3.13 -14.40
C VAL A 494 11.86 -1.84 -14.40
N VAL A 495 13.19 -1.93 -14.31
CA VAL A 495 14.10 -0.77 -14.36
C VAL A 495 13.93 0.01 -15.66
N SER A 496 13.82 -0.67 -16.81
CA SER A 496 13.66 -0.02 -18.11
C SER A 496 12.38 0.84 -18.19
N MET A 497 11.30 0.41 -17.54
CA MET A 497 10.05 1.17 -17.49
C MET A 497 10.17 2.46 -16.66
N TYR A 498 10.91 2.43 -15.56
CA TYR A 498 11.16 3.63 -14.76
C TYR A 498 11.88 4.72 -15.56
N SER A 499 12.77 4.35 -16.48
CA SER A 499 13.56 5.31 -17.26
C SER A 499 12.69 6.22 -18.14
N MET A 500 11.52 5.77 -18.53
CA MET A 500 10.55 6.49 -19.38
C MET A 500 9.60 7.39 -18.57
N MET A 501 9.54 7.25 -17.25
CA MET A 501 8.55 7.91 -16.41
C MET A 501 9.15 9.09 -15.64
N LEU A 502 8.41 10.18 -15.50
CA LEU A 502 8.77 11.32 -14.65
C LEU A 502 8.88 10.94 -13.17
N MET A 503 8.16 9.89 -12.75
CA MET A 503 8.19 9.32 -11.40
C MET A 503 9.63 9.08 -10.88
N ARG A 504 10.57 8.69 -11.74
CA ARG A 504 11.98 8.46 -11.34
C ARG A 504 12.67 9.69 -10.71
N LYS A 505 12.15 10.89 -11.01
CA LYS A 505 12.69 12.17 -10.50
C LYS A 505 12.08 12.56 -9.15
N ALA A 506 11.00 11.90 -8.72
CA ALA A 506 10.28 12.27 -7.52
C ALA A 506 10.83 11.55 -6.29
N LYS A 507 10.89 12.25 -5.17
CA LYS A 507 11.22 11.69 -3.86
C LYS A 507 9.95 11.23 -3.15
N GLY A 508 9.57 9.97 -3.33
CA GLY A 508 8.38 9.39 -2.72
C GLY A 508 8.50 7.88 -2.54
N TRP A 509 7.53 7.27 -1.93
CA TRP A 509 7.57 5.84 -1.63
C TRP A 509 7.60 4.95 -2.90
N PHE A 510 7.08 5.42 -4.05
CA PHE A 510 7.22 4.73 -5.33
C PHE A 510 8.68 4.54 -5.76
N THR A 511 9.56 5.43 -5.35
CA THR A 511 10.99 5.35 -5.62
C THR A 511 11.80 4.82 -4.44
N GLY A 512 11.15 4.50 -3.32
CA GLY A 512 11.80 4.02 -2.10
C GLY A 512 12.39 5.12 -1.22
N TYR A 513 12.06 6.40 -1.49
CA TYR A 513 12.50 7.49 -0.64
C TYR A 513 11.70 7.56 0.66
N ASN A 514 12.40 7.56 1.80
CA ASN A 514 11.85 7.86 3.11
C ASN A 514 12.93 8.46 4.02
N SER A 515 12.75 9.72 4.42
CA SER A 515 13.72 10.41 5.28
C SER A 515 13.74 9.92 6.73
N ASN A 516 12.77 9.10 7.14
CA ASN A 516 12.67 8.55 8.49
C ASN A 516 13.34 7.16 8.57
N VAL A 517 13.73 6.58 7.43
CA VAL A 517 14.36 5.25 7.34
C VAL A 517 15.81 5.40 6.92
N ALA A 518 16.73 4.82 7.70
CA ALA A 518 18.16 4.87 7.40
C ALA A 518 18.46 4.19 6.06
N GLY A 519 19.24 4.85 5.20
CA GLY A 519 19.60 4.37 3.86
C GLY A 519 18.52 4.61 2.79
N HIS A 520 17.35 5.19 3.16
CA HIS A 520 16.29 5.55 2.22
C HIS A 520 16.19 7.07 1.98
N GLU A 521 16.98 7.87 2.69
CA GLU A 521 16.97 9.33 2.67
C GLU A 521 17.69 9.95 1.46
N GLU A 522 18.56 9.23 0.78
CA GLU A 522 19.40 9.77 -0.30
C GLU A 522 18.70 9.86 -1.66
N GLY A 523 17.48 9.32 -1.77
CA GLY A 523 16.69 9.38 -3.01
C GLY A 523 17.19 8.46 -4.13
N LYS A 524 17.95 7.39 -3.80
CA LYS A 524 18.28 6.30 -4.72
C LYS A 524 17.00 5.57 -5.11
N VAL A 525 16.75 5.41 -6.41
CA VAL A 525 15.56 4.70 -6.91
C VAL A 525 15.73 3.20 -6.65
N ARG A 526 14.78 2.58 -5.95
CA ARG A 526 14.81 1.16 -5.54
C ARG A 526 13.95 0.25 -6.42
N TYR A 527 13.31 0.79 -7.43
CA TYR A 527 12.56 0.06 -8.47
C TYR A 527 11.48 -0.90 -7.94
N PHE A 528 10.66 -0.42 -7.03
CA PHE A 528 9.64 -1.21 -6.34
C PHE A 528 8.39 -1.52 -7.16
N VAL A 529 8.10 -0.72 -8.18
CA VAL A 529 6.79 -0.67 -8.84
C VAL A 529 6.90 -1.08 -10.30
N TYR A 530 6.04 -1.99 -10.75
CA TYR A 530 5.89 -2.32 -12.16
C TYR A 530 5.02 -1.27 -12.87
N ASN A 531 5.58 -0.52 -13.80
CA ASN A 531 4.91 0.59 -14.50
C ASN A 531 4.36 0.21 -15.89
N GLY A 532 4.27 -1.07 -16.22
CA GLY A 532 3.75 -1.54 -17.51
C GLY A 532 2.23 -1.55 -17.63
N GLY A 533 1.52 -1.36 -16.51
CA GLY A 533 0.07 -1.47 -16.42
C GLY A 533 -0.45 -2.90 -16.25
N ALA A 534 -1.66 -3.01 -15.67
CA ALA A 534 -2.28 -4.29 -15.31
C ALA A 534 -2.40 -5.28 -16.49
N PRO A 535 -2.88 -4.88 -17.69
CA PRO A 535 -3.02 -5.82 -18.81
C PRO A 535 -1.71 -6.47 -19.23
N LYS A 536 -0.63 -5.68 -19.34
CA LYS A 536 0.69 -6.21 -19.73
C LYS A 536 1.30 -7.09 -18.65
N TYR A 537 1.05 -6.77 -17.38
CA TYR A 537 1.47 -7.63 -16.27
C TYR A 537 0.78 -8.99 -16.33
N VAL A 538 -0.55 -9.01 -16.49
CA VAL A 538 -1.34 -10.25 -16.63
C VAL A 538 -0.87 -11.07 -17.84
N GLU A 539 -0.66 -10.44 -18.99
CA GLU A 539 -0.11 -11.10 -20.18
C GLU A 539 1.22 -11.80 -19.88
N ARG A 540 2.14 -11.12 -19.18
CA ARG A 540 3.46 -11.66 -18.83
C ARG A 540 3.38 -12.88 -17.94
N ILE A 541 2.64 -12.78 -16.83
CA ILE A 541 2.54 -13.88 -15.87
C ILE A 541 1.78 -15.07 -16.46
N THR A 542 0.76 -14.81 -17.30
CA THR A 542 0.02 -15.85 -18.02
C THR A 542 0.91 -16.56 -19.05
N SER A 543 1.74 -15.80 -19.78
CA SER A 543 2.71 -16.38 -20.73
C SER A 543 3.72 -17.30 -20.04
N VAL A 544 4.22 -16.91 -18.85
CA VAL A 544 5.13 -17.74 -18.06
C VAL A 544 4.44 -19.03 -17.60
N ALA A 545 3.20 -18.94 -17.12
CA ALA A 545 2.43 -20.11 -16.72
C ALA A 545 2.15 -21.06 -17.90
N ALA A 546 1.76 -20.53 -19.06
CA ALA A 546 1.48 -21.30 -20.28
C ALA A 546 2.70 -22.07 -20.81
N LYS A 547 3.91 -21.58 -20.53
CA LYS A 547 5.19 -22.22 -20.85
C LYS A 547 5.70 -23.16 -19.75
N GLY A 548 4.83 -23.64 -18.88
CA GLY A 548 5.20 -24.53 -17.78
C GLY A 548 6.01 -23.85 -16.68
N TYR A 549 5.76 -22.56 -16.43
CA TYR A 549 6.46 -21.72 -15.47
C TYR A 549 7.94 -21.51 -15.79
N GLU A 550 8.24 -21.17 -17.04
CA GLU A 550 9.60 -20.85 -17.51
C GLU A 550 10.29 -19.85 -16.58
N GLY A 551 11.52 -20.17 -16.17
CA GLY A 551 12.29 -19.36 -15.21
C GLY A 551 12.16 -19.82 -13.75
N VAL A 552 11.43 -20.92 -13.50
CA VAL A 552 11.35 -21.60 -12.20
C VAL A 552 11.94 -23.00 -12.30
N VAL A 553 12.82 -23.37 -11.39
CA VAL A 553 13.35 -24.74 -11.25
C VAL A 553 12.48 -25.49 -10.24
N LEU A 554 12.05 -26.69 -10.63
CA LEU A 554 11.32 -27.65 -9.82
C LEU A 554 12.21 -28.88 -9.57
N ASP A 555 12.12 -29.50 -8.39
CA ASP A 555 13.03 -30.59 -8.01
C ASP A 555 12.85 -31.89 -8.83
N GLY A 556 11.69 -32.11 -9.42
CA GLY A 556 11.45 -33.23 -10.36
C GLY A 556 12.22 -33.14 -11.68
N ALA A 557 12.65 -31.92 -12.07
CA ALA A 557 13.43 -31.74 -13.31
C ALA A 557 14.80 -32.41 -13.29
N LYS A 558 15.37 -32.67 -12.11
CA LYS A 558 16.65 -33.38 -11.95
C LYS A 558 16.53 -34.90 -12.13
N GLN A 559 15.34 -35.48 -11.94
CA GLN A 559 15.14 -36.93 -12.13
C GLN A 559 15.02 -37.32 -13.60
N HIS A 560 14.55 -36.42 -14.47
CA HIS A 560 14.45 -36.69 -15.93
C HIS A 560 15.79 -36.50 -16.68
N ALA A 561 16.66 -35.57 -16.18
CA ALA A 561 17.99 -35.36 -16.77
C ALA A 561 19.02 -36.43 -16.39
N ALA A 562 18.72 -37.26 -15.38
CA ALA A 562 19.57 -38.40 -14.98
C ALA A 562 19.12 -39.73 -15.60
N ALA A 563 18.01 -39.73 -16.36
CA ALA A 563 17.45 -40.90 -17.03
C ALA A 563 17.63 -40.86 -18.57
N GLU A 564 18.17 -39.78 -19.13
CA GLU A 564 18.70 -39.68 -20.50
C GLU A 564 20.25 -39.76 -20.50
#